data_4ab43f3db12e9f68aba96176fd736e74
#
_entry.id   4ab43f3db12e9f68aba96176fd736e74
#
_cell.length_a   1.000
_cell.length_b   1.000
_cell.length_c   1.000
_cell.angle_alpha   90.00
_cell.angle_beta   90.00
_cell.angle_gamma   90.00
#
_symmetry.space_group_name_H-M   'P 1'
#
loop_
_entity.id
_entity.type
_entity.pdbx_description
1 polymer ?
#
loop_
_entity_poly.entity_id
_entity_poly.type
_entity_poly.pdbx_seq_one_letter_code
_entity_poly.pdbx_strand_id
1 'polypeptide(L)'
;MSIRIGILGYGNLGRGVECAIKHNPDTELVAVFTRRDPETVKILTETAKVYSVKDAEKMKDEIDVLIICGGSATDLPVQTPEYVKYFNVVDSFDTHKRIPEHFANVDKAATENGHVGIISVGWDPGMFSLNRMYANAILTNGNDYTFWGTGGSQGHADAVRRIKGVKDAKQYTLPVEAALEAVRNGENPELTTRQKHTRECFVVAEEGADLARIEEEIKTMPNYFDEYDTTVHFISQEELDRDHSGIPHGGFVIRSGKTGWNDENSHVIEYSLKLDSNPEFTSSVIVAYARAAYRMNQEGQKGCKTVFDVAPAYLSALDGAELRKKFL
;
A
#
# COMPACT_ATOMS: atom_id res chain seq x y z
N MET A 1 20.30 -16.83 -11.79
CA MET A 1 19.06 -16.78 -12.60
C MET A 1 18.22 -15.67 -12.07
N SER A 2 17.63 -14.87 -12.94
CA SER A 2 16.68 -13.83 -12.54
C SER A 2 15.34 -14.44 -12.16
N ILE A 3 14.63 -13.82 -11.21
CA ILE A 3 13.26 -14.18 -10.84
C ILE A 3 12.33 -13.61 -11.92
N ARG A 4 11.57 -14.48 -12.58
CA ARG A 4 10.67 -14.12 -13.68
C ARG A 4 9.35 -13.61 -13.13
N ILE A 5 9.07 -12.33 -13.33
CA ILE A 5 7.90 -11.66 -12.78
C ILE A 5 6.87 -11.36 -13.88
N GLY A 6 5.60 -11.69 -13.59
CA GLY A 6 4.44 -11.23 -14.32
C GLY A 6 3.71 -10.12 -13.54
N ILE A 7 3.10 -9.17 -14.24
CA ILE A 7 2.26 -8.13 -13.67
C ILE A 7 0.82 -8.34 -14.14
N LEU A 8 -0.14 -8.47 -13.22
CA LEU A 8 -1.55 -8.54 -13.54
C LEU A 8 -2.23 -7.22 -13.16
N GLY A 9 -2.60 -6.43 -14.18
CA GLY A 9 -3.13 -5.08 -14.05
C GLY A 9 -2.07 -4.00 -14.24
N TYR A 10 -2.26 -3.10 -15.21
CA TYR A 10 -1.29 -2.07 -15.57
C TYR A 10 -1.88 -0.67 -15.41
N GLY A 11 -2.21 -0.35 -14.15
CA GLY A 11 -2.56 0.99 -13.65
C GLY A 11 -1.33 1.67 -13.04
N ASN A 12 -1.53 2.61 -12.11
CA ASN A 12 -0.43 3.31 -11.43
C ASN A 12 0.49 2.33 -10.68
N LEU A 13 -0.08 1.35 -9.98
CA LEU A 13 0.70 0.34 -9.25
C LEU A 13 1.49 -0.56 -10.22
N GLY A 14 0.86 -1.08 -11.28
CA GLY A 14 1.55 -1.95 -12.25
C GLY A 14 2.68 -1.25 -13.00
N ARG A 15 2.53 0.04 -13.32
CA ARG A 15 3.62 0.86 -13.87
C ARG A 15 4.76 1.03 -12.87
N GLY A 16 4.42 1.28 -11.61
CA GLY A 16 5.41 1.37 -10.56
C GLY A 16 6.17 0.06 -10.37
N VAL A 17 5.50 -1.11 -10.46
CA VAL A 17 6.14 -2.43 -10.39
C VAL A 17 7.14 -2.62 -11.54
N GLU A 18 6.79 -2.25 -12.76
CA GLU A 18 7.72 -2.28 -13.90
C GLU A 18 8.97 -1.43 -13.63
N CYS A 19 8.78 -0.19 -13.13
CA CYS A 19 9.89 0.68 -12.75
C CYS A 19 10.75 0.08 -11.63
N ALA A 20 10.10 -0.54 -10.62
CA ALA A 20 10.82 -1.16 -9.51
C ALA A 20 11.65 -2.38 -9.96
N ILE A 21 11.13 -3.21 -10.86
CA ILE A 21 11.85 -4.35 -11.43
C ILE A 21 13.15 -3.89 -12.10
N LYS A 22 13.12 -2.79 -12.85
CA LYS A 22 14.32 -2.21 -13.48
C LYS A 22 15.46 -1.94 -12.50
N HIS A 23 15.15 -1.63 -11.24
CA HIS A 23 16.13 -1.33 -10.19
C HIS A 23 16.51 -2.56 -9.35
N ASN A 24 15.97 -3.74 -9.66
CA ASN A 24 16.24 -4.98 -8.95
C ASN A 24 16.91 -6.00 -9.89
N PRO A 25 18.25 -6.09 -9.88
CA PRO A 25 19.02 -6.83 -10.90
C PRO A 25 18.83 -8.35 -10.88
N ASP A 26 18.23 -8.87 -9.84
CA ASP A 26 17.88 -10.29 -9.68
C ASP A 26 16.44 -10.62 -10.11
N THR A 27 15.73 -9.64 -10.72
CA THR A 27 14.37 -9.79 -11.23
C THR A 27 14.27 -9.39 -12.70
N GLU A 28 13.35 -10.00 -13.43
CA GLU A 28 13.05 -9.63 -14.82
C GLU A 28 11.53 -9.63 -15.08
N LEU A 29 11.06 -8.64 -15.83
CA LEU A 29 9.68 -8.60 -16.29
C LEU A 29 9.50 -9.47 -17.53
N VAL A 30 8.63 -10.47 -17.42
CA VAL A 30 8.31 -11.40 -18.53
C VAL A 30 7.03 -10.97 -19.26
N ALA A 31 5.98 -10.64 -18.52
CA ALA A 31 4.67 -10.34 -19.08
C ALA A 31 3.87 -9.34 -18.26
N VAL A 32 3.03 -8.61 -18.96
CA VAL A 32 1.98 -7.76 -18.36
C VAL A 32 0.62 -8.26 -18.84
N PHE A 33 -0.29 -8.51 -17.92
CA PHE A 33 -1.65 -8.96 -18.22
C PHE A 33 -2.66 -7.85 -17.99
N THR A 34 -3.57 -7.65 -18.93
CA THR A 34 -4.54 -6.57 -18.88
C THR A 34 -5.95 -7.02 -19.31
N ARG A 35 -6.98 -6.37 -18.76
CA ARG A 35 -8.37 -6.50 -19.22
C ARG A 35 -8.68 -5.60 -20.41
N ARG A 36 -7.85 -4.57 -20.63
CA ARG A 36 -7.94 -3.71 -21.82
C ARG A 36 -7.40 -4.47 -23.05
N ASP A 37 -7.62 -3.93 -24.23
CA ASP A 37 -6.93 -4.41 -25.42
C ASP A 37 -5.40 -4.30 -25.21
N PRO A 38 -4.66 -5.43 -25.29
CA PRO A 38 -3.22 -5.45 -25.11
C PRO A 38 -2.45 -4.47 -26.00
N GLU A 39 -2.91 -4.24 -27.22
CA GLU A 39 -2.28 -3.33 -28.18
C GLU A 39 -2.35 -1.86 -27.74
N THR A 40 -3.32 -1.52 -26.88
CA THR A 40 -3.48 -0.17 -26.32
C THR A 40 -2.60 0.12 -25.12
N VAL A 41 -1.98 -0.91 -24.52
CA VAL A 41 -1.15 -0.79 -23.33
C VAL A 41 0.32 -0.69 -23.72
N LYS A 42 0.93 0.45 -23.40
CA LYS A 42 2.36 0.70 -23.66
C LYS A 42 3.13 0.48 -22.38
N ILE A 43 4.07 -0.46 -22.42
CA ILE A 43 5.05 -0.75 -21.37
C ILE A 43 6.41 -0.18 -21.75
N LEU A 44 7.32 -0.04 -20.78
CA LEU A 44 8.65 0.53 -20.98
C LEU A 44 9.71 -0.54 -21.22
N THR A 45 9.45 -1.79 -20.77
CA THR A 45 10.38 -2.93 -20.89
C THR A 45 10.26 -3.59 -22.24
N GLU A 46 11.20 -3.34 -23.13
CA GLU A 46 11.17 -3.83 -24.52
C GLU A 46 11.16 -5.37 -24.66
N THR A 47 11.72 -6.09 -23.68
CA THR A 47 11.79 -7.54 -23.68
C THR A 47 10.51 -8.23 -23.21
N ALA A 48 9.63 -7.52 -22.52
CA ALA A 48 8.36 -8.04 -22.05
C ALA A 48 7.24 -7.79 -23.07
N LYS A 49 6.15 -8.54 -22.94
CA LYS A 49 4.97 -8.39 -23.80
C LYS A 49 3.70 -8.20 -22.98
N VAL A 50 2.72 -7.58 -23.59
CA VAL A 50 1.39 -7.40 -23.01
C VAL A 50 0.44 -8.45 -23.57
N TYR A 51 -0.31 -9.08 -22.66
CA TYR A 51 -1.28 -10.15 -22.98
C TYR A 51 -2.63 -9.84 -22.36
N SER A 52 -3.65 -10.51 -22.87
CA SER A 52 -4.95 -10.54 -22.20
C SER A 52 -4.84 -11.25 -20.85
N VAL A 53 -5.56 -10.77 -19.84
CA VAL A 53 -5.65 -11.44 -18.53
C VAL A 53 -6.08 -12.92 -18.65
N LYS A 54 -6.82 -13.28 -19.70
CA LYS A 54 -7.27 -14.65 -19.97
C LYS A 54 -6.14 -15.61 -20.37
N ASP A 55 -4.99 -15.08 -20.74
CA ASP A 55 -3.84 -15.86 -21.16
C ASP A 55 -2.84 -16.09 -20.02
N ALA A 56 -3.06 -15.51 -18.84
CA ALA A 56 -2.10 -15.58 -17.74
C ALA A 56 -1.78 -17.03 -17.32
N GLU A 57 -2.80 -17.87 -17.17
CA GLU A 57 -2.62 -19.30 -16.80
C GLU A 57 -1.72 -20.07 -17.76
N LYS A 58 -1.73 -19.72 -19.05
CA LYS A 58 -0.92 -20.39 -20.08
C LYS A 58 0.58 -20.17 -19.87
N MET A 59 0.96 -19.14 -19.11
CA MET A 59 2.35 -18.75 -18.85
C MET A 59 2.87 -19.23 -17.48
N LYS A 60 2.19 -20.18 -16.84
CA LYS A 60 2.55 -20.66 -15.50
C LYS A 60 3.98 -21.24 -15.39
N ASP A 61 4.52 -21.76 -16.47
CA ASP A 61 5.88 -22.32 -16.50
C ASP A 61 6.95 -21.25 -16.86
N GLU A 62 6.51 -20.05 -17.27
CA GLU A 62 7.36 -18.95 -17.68
C GLU A 62 7.51 -17.88 -16.59
N ILE A 63 6.63 -17.86 -15.59
CA ILE A 63 6.55 -16.83 -14.53
C ILE A 63 6.75 -17.52 -13.18
N ASP A 64 7.69 -17.03 -12.39
CA ASP A 64 7.95 -17.50 -11.02
C ASP A 64 7.04 -16.84 -9.99
N VAL A 65 6.73 -15.55 -10.19
CA VAL A 65 5.86 -14.76 -9.31
C VAL A 65 4.96 -13.84 -10.13
N LEU A 66 3.68 -13.86 -9.86
CA LEU A 66 2.71 -12.93 -10.42
C LEU A 66 2.37 -11.84 -9.39
N ILE A 67 2.67 -10.60 -9.71
CA ILE A 67 2.27 -9.43 -8.90
C ILE A 67 0.90 -8.96 -9.35
N ILE A 68 -0.08 -8.94 -8.42
CA ILE A 68 -1.47 -8.63 -8.72
C ILE A 68 -1.77 -7.18 -8.33
N CYS A 69 -1.95 -6.33 -9.33
CA CYS A 69 -2.13 -4.88 -9.22
C CYS A 69 -3.58 -4.43 -9.44
N GLY A 70 -4.54 -5.28 -9.11
CA GLY A 70 -5.97 -4.97 -9.18
C GLY A 70 -6.45 -4.05 -8.05
N GLY A 71 -7.69 -3.56 -8.17
CA GLY A 71 -8.31 -2.75 -7.12
C GLY A 71 -8.59 -3.57 -5.85
N SER A 72 -8.17 -3.05 -4.70
CA SER A 72 -8.24 -3.75 -3.42
C SER A 72 -9.68 -4.16 -3.05
N ALA A 73 -10.65 -3.27 -3.23
CA ALA A 73 -12.03 -3.54 -2.82
C ALA A 73 -12.75 -4.57 -3.70
N THR A 74 -12.39 -4.67 -4.98
CA THR A 74 -13.18 -5.40 -5.99
C THR A 74 -12.42 -6.50 -6.71
N ASP A 75 -11.17 -6.25 -7.09
CA ASP A 75 -10.40 -7.18 -7.92
C ASP A 75 -9.61 -8.19 -7.09
N LEU A 76 -8.84 -7.73 -6.10
CA LEU A 76 -7.94 -8.59 -5.33
C LEU A 76 -8.64 -9.73 -4.58
N PRO A 77 -9.84 -9.56 -3.99
CA PRO A 77 -10.56 -10.66 -3.33
C PRO A 77 -10.88 -11.85 -4.25
N VAL A 78 -10.94 -11.60 -5.55
CA VAL A 78 -11.20 -12.63 -6.56
C VAL A 78 -9.92 -13.08 -7.23
N GLN A 79 -9.07 -12.14 -7.65
CA GLN A 79 -7.87 -12.43 -8.44
C GLN A 79 -6.80 -13.15 -7.63
N THR A 80 -6.52 -12.74 -6.39
CA THR A 80 -5.43 -13.34 -5.63
C THR A 80 -5.66 -14.83 -5.35
N PRO A 81 -6.84 -15.28 -4.83
CA PRO A 81 -7.11 -16.71 -4.66
C PRO A 81 -7.22 -17.49 -5.98
N GLU A 82 -7.56 -16.83 -7.10
CA GLU A 82 -7.61 -17.47 -8.40
C GLU A 82 -6.21 -17.72 -8.96
N TYR A 83 -5.36 -16.70 -8.98
CA TYR A 83 -4.04 -16.83 -9.62
C TYR A 83 -2.99 -17.52 -8.75
N VAL A 84 -3.16 -17.58 -7.43
CA VAL A 84 -2.26 -18.37 -6.58
C VAL A 84 -2.34 -19.87 -6.84
N LYS A 85 -3.33 -20.32 -7.58
CA LYS A 85 -3.42 -21.72 -8.03
C LYS A 85 -2.33 -22.06 -9.06
N TYR A 86 -1.80 -21.07 -9.77
CA TYR A 86 -0.86 -21.23 -10.88
C TYR A 86 0.51 -20.63 -10.62
N PHE A 87 0.62 -19.66 -9.71
CA PHE A 87 1.82 -18.88 -9.46
C PHE A 87 2.04 -18.63 -7.98
N ASN A 88 3.26 -18.35 -7.57
CA ASN A 88 3.46 -17.56 -6.37
C ASN A 88 2.90 -16.15 -6.64
N VAL A 89 2.23 -15.56 -5.67
CA VAL A 89 1.58 -14.24 -5.86
C VAL A 89 1.93 -13.25 -4.76
N VAL A 90 1.91 -11.97 -5.12
CA VAL A 90 1.96 -10.87 -4.15
C VAL A 90 0.87 -9.86 -4.50
N ASP A 91 0.14 -9.38 -3.49
CA ASP A 91 -0.85 -8.33 -3.65
C ASP A 91 -0.71 -7.20 -2.61
N SER A 92 -1.43 -6.10 -2.85
CA SER A 92 -1.49 -4.93 -1.97
C SER A 92 -2.89 -4.74 -1.37
N PHE A 93 -3.54 -5.82 -0.95
CA PHE A 93 -4.89 -5.75 -0.37
C PHE A 93 -4.91 -4.89 0.90
N ASP A 94 -5.69 -3.81 0.92
CA ASP A 94 -5.72 -2.80 1.99
C ASP A 94 -7.08 -2.60 2.67
N THR A 95 -8.07 -3.42 2.35
CA THR A 95 -9.35 -3.38 3.03
C THR A 95 -9.24 -4.05 4.42
N HIS A 96 -8.68 -3.32 5.39
CA HIS A 96 -8.23 -3.84 6.69
C HIS A 96 -9.21 -4.79 7.36
N LYS A 97 -10.50 -4.47 7.43
CA LYS A 97 -11.53 -5.31 8.06
C LYS A 97 -11.70 -6.68 7.40
N ARG A 98 -11.30 -6.83 6.13
CA ARG A 98 -11.43 -8.04 5.34
C ARG A 98 -10.12 -8.82 5.15
N ILE A 99 -9.01 -8.35 5.71
CA ILE A 99 -7.72 -9.05 5.62
C ILE A 99 -7.81 -10.50 6.15
N PRO A 100 -8.45 -10.80 7.29
CA PRO A 100 -8.57 -12.18 7.75
C PRO A 100 -9.34 -13.11 6.79
N GLU A 101 -10.40 -12.61 6.17
CA GLU A 101 -11.17 -13.35 5.15
C GLU A 101 -10.33 -13.59 3.90
N HIS A 102 -9.67 -12.54 3.41
CA HIS A 102 -8.79 -12.62 2.24
C HIS A 102 -7.64 -13.60 2.47
N PHE A 103 -6.99 -13.53 3.65
CA PHE A 103 -5.97 -14.48 4.06
C PHE A 103 -6.45 -15.94 3.97
N ALA A 104 -7.60 -16.24 4.57
CA ALA A 104 -8.14 -17.61 4.58
C ALA A 104 -8.41 -18.15 3.16
N ASN A 105 -8.96 -17.30 2.27
CA ASN A 105 -9.24 -17.68 0.89
C ASN A 105 -7.96 -17.93 0.08
N VAL A 106 -6.95 -17.08 0.24
CA VAL A 106 -5.66 -17.23 -0.44
C VAL A 106 -4.89 -18.42 0.14
N ASP A 107 -4.89 -18.62 1.48
CA ASP A 107 -4.19 -19.72 2.13
C ASP A 107 -4.68 -21.08 1.65
N LYS A 108 -6.00 -21.25 1.59
CA LYS A 108 -6.61 -22.48 1.07
C LYS A 108 -6.11 -22.77 -0.36
N ALA A 109 -6.25 -21.80 -1.26
CA ALA A 109 -5.88 -21.98 -2.66
C ALA A 109 -4.37 -22.19 -2.85
N ALA A 110 -3.54 -21.43 -2.13
CA ALA A 110 -2.08 -21.54 -2.19
C ALA A 110 -1.57 -22.89 -1.65
N THR A 111 -2.12 -23.34 -0.52
CA THR A 111 -1.73 -24.62 0.11
C THR A 111 -2.09 -25.82 -0.76
N GLU A 112 -3.30 -25.83 -1.34
CA GLU A 112 -3.78 -26.90 -2.21
C GLU A 112 -2.95 -27.03 -3.50
N ASN A 113 -2.38 -25.93 -3.99
CA ASN A 113 -1.63 -25.89 -5.26
C ASN A 113 -0.11 -25.75 -5.10
N GLY A 114 0.42 -25.72 -3.87
CA GLY A 114 1.86 -25.74 -3.61
C GLY A 114 2.57 -24.41 -3.82
N HIS A 115 1.84 -23.27 -3.84
CA HIS A 115 2.37 -21.94 -4.04
C HIS A 115 2.41 -21.11 -2.76
N VAL A 116 3.14 -19.99 -2.80
CA VAL A 116 3.16 -18.97 -1.75
C VAL A 116 2.38 -17.75 -2.22
N GLY A 117 1.41 -17.31 -1.42
CA GLY A 117 0.74 -16.03 -1.61
C GLY A 117 1.13 -15.06 -0.49
N ILE A 118 1.72 -13.90 -0.79
CA ILE A 118 1.97 -12.86 0.21
C ILE A 118 0.99 -11.72 -0.01
N ILE A 119 0.13 -11.48 0.96
CA ILE A 119 -0.95 -10.50 0.83
C ILE A 119 -0.69 -9.23 1.65
N SER A 120 -1.42 -8.18 1.31
CA SER A 120 -1.43 -6.90 2.05
C SER A 120 -0.04 -6.26 2.15
N VAL A 121 0.69 -6.28 1.02
CA VAL A 121 2.04 -5.76 0.91
C VAL A 121 2.03 -4.34 0.39
N GLY A 122 2.61 -3.42 1.15
CA GLY A 122 2.76 -2.03 0.80
C GLY A 122 3.47 -1.27 1.91
N TRP A 123 3.22 0.04 1.98
CA TRP A 123 3.74 0.81 3.10
C TRP A 123 2.78 0.81 4.30
N ASP A 124 1.44 0.83 4.08
CA ASP A 124 0.41 0.62 5.11
C ASP A 124 -0.90 0.10 4.48
N PRO A 125 -1.23 -1.19 4.66
CA PRO A 125 -0.49 -2.22 5.40
C PRO A 125 0.85 -2.60 4.75
N GLY A 126 1.76 -3.13 5.55
CA GLY A 126 3.08 -3.57 5.15
C GLY A 126 4.19 -3.04 6.05
N MET A 127 4.95 -2.04 5.59
CA MET A 127 6.08 -1.51 6.37
C MET A 127 5.64 -0.88 7.70
N PHE A 128 4.58 -0.10 7.72
CA PHE A 128 4.03 0.44 8.96
C PHE A 128 3.50 -0.66 9.88
N SER A 129 2.92 -1.71 9.32
CA SER A 129 2.47 -2.88 10.09
C SER A 129 3.63 -3.56 10.80
N LEU A 130 4.77 -3.78 10.11
CA LEU A 130 5.98 -4.32 10.71
C LEU A 130 6.52 -3.42 11.82
N ASN A 131 6.59 -2.12 11.59
CA ASN A 131 7.11 -1.18 12.57
C ASN A 131 6.22 -1.09 13.82
N ARG A 132 4.89 -1.12 13.66
CA ARG A 132 3.96 -1.25 14.79
C ARG A 132 4.21 -2.54 15.59
N MET A 133 4.32 -3.67 14.89
CA MET A 133 4.56 -4.97 15.53
C MET A 133 5.91 -5.01 16.27
N TYR A 134 7.01 -4.58 15.64
CA TYR A 134 8.32 -4.54 16.29
C TYR A 134 8.32 -3.61 17.50
N ALA A 135 7.79 -2.41 17.38
CA ALA A 135 7.74 -1.45 18.46
C ALA A 135 6.90 -1.98 19.64
N ASN A 136 5.75 -2.62 19.34
CA ASN A 136 4.89 -3.25 20.34
C ASN A 136 5.59 -4.42 21.05
N ALA A 137 6.28 -5.27 20.32
CA ALA A 137 6.98 -6.42 20.88
C ALA A 137 8.18 -6.03 21.78
N ILE A 138 8.86 -4.92 21.44
CA ILE A 138 10.06 -4.45 22.16
C ILE A 138 9.68 -3.60 23.37
N LEU A 139 8.76 -2.68 23.21
CA LEU A 139 8.30 -1.75 24.25
C LEU A 139 6.86 -2.10 24.66
N THR A 140 6.70 -3.18 25.44
CA THR A 140 5.39 -3.79 25.73
C THR A 140 4.48 -2.88 26.56
N ASN A 141 5.05 -2.07 27.48
CA ASN A 141 4.28 -1.09 28.26
C ASN A 141 4.25 0.26 27.53
N GLY A 142 3.26 0.44 26.64
CA GLY A 142 3.13 1.67 25.84
C GLY A 142 1.94 1.64 24.90
N ASN A 143 1.74 2.74 24.19
CA ASN A 143 0.67 2.95 23.24
C ASN A 143 1.21 3.16 21.82
N ASP A 144 0.49 2.64 20.82
CA ASP A 144 0.80 2.80 19.41
C ASP A 144 -0.03 3.95 18.80
N TYR A 145 0.65 4.79 18.04
CA TYR A 145 0.05 5.88 17.30
C TYR A 145 0.43 5.79 15.82
N THR A 146 -0.55 5.98 14.97
CA THR A 146 -0.32 6.16 13.53
C THR A 146 -0.88 7.50 13.11
N PHE A 147 -0.01 8.31 12.51
CA PHE A 147 -0.38 9.57 11.87
C PHE A 147 -0.09 9.46 10.38
N TRP A 148 -1.14 9.56 9.56
CA TRP A 148 -1.00 9.58 8.11
C TRP A 148 -0.92 11.01 7.60
N GLY A 149 -0.10 11.23 6.59
CA GLY A 149 -0.01 12.53 5.91
C GLY A 149 1.41 13.14 5.94
N THR A 150 1.58 14.22 5.24
CA THR A 150 0.61 14.80 4.28
C THR A 150 0.46 13.85 3.11
N GLY A 151 -0.75 13.43 2.80
CA GLY A 151 -0.92 12.45 1.74
C GLY A 151 -2.31 12.40 1.12
N GLY A 152 -2.31 12.20 -0.21
CA GLY A 152 -3.52 12.08 -1.02
C GLY A 152 -4.12 10.67 -0.97
N SER A 153 -5.39 10.56 -0.62
CA SER A 153 -6.16 9.31 -0.72
C SER A 153 -6.98 9.28 -2.00
N GLN A 154 -6.68 8.33 -2.88
CA GLN A 154 -7.43 8.17 -4.13
C GLN A 154 -8.88 7.76 -3.86
N GLY A 155 -9.12 6.85 -2.91
CA GLY A 155 -10.47 6.40 -2.57
C GLY A 155 -11.37 7.52 -2.04
N HIS A 156 -10.84 8.40 -1.20
CA HIS A 156 -11.57 9.58 -0.71
C HIS A 156 -11.81 10.61 -1.82
N ALA A 157 -10.80 10.86 -2.65
CA ALA A 157 -10.97 11.74 -3.81
C ALA A 157 -12.02 11.20 -4.81
N ASP A 158 -12.06 9.88 -5.02
CA ASP A 158 -13.09 9.24 -5.85
C ASP A 158 -14.50 9.37 -5.25
N ALA A 159 -14.63 9.30 -3.93
CA ALA A 159 -15.92 9.53 -3.27
C ALA A 159 -16.41 10.97 -3.48
N VAL A 160 -15.53 11.96 -3.36
CA VAL A 160 -15.85 13.38 -3.64
C VAL A 160 -16.24 13.59 -5.11
N ARG A 161 -15.52 13.00 -6.05
CA ARG A 161 -15.82 13.11 -7.50
C ARG A 161 -17.20 12.54 -7.89
N ARG A 162 -17.78 11.67 -7.07
CA ARG A 162 -19.13 11.12 -7.31
C ARG A 162 -20.26 12.06 -6.88
N ILE A 163 -19.95 13.14 -6.16
CA ILE A 163 -20.94 14.14 -5.74
C ILE A 163 -21.41 14.91 -6.97
N LYS A 164 -22.72 15.05 -7.14
CA LYS A 164 -23.30 15.79 -8.27
C LYS A 164 -22.81 17.24 -8.26
N GLY A 165 -22.31 17.71 -9.40
CA GLY A 165 -21.75 19.04 -9.57
C GLY A 165 -20.27 19.16 -9.25
N VAL A 166 -19.60 18.03 -8.94
CA VAL A 166 -18.14 17.96 -8.85
C VAL A 166 -17.58 17.43 -10.15
N LYS A 167 -16.65 18.17 -10.75
CA LYS A 167 -15.95 17.81 -11.98
C LYS A 167 -14.69 17.01 -11.69
N ASP A 168 -13.89 17.46 -10.72
CA ASP A 168 -12.69 16.77 -10.24
C ASP A 168 -12.40 17.13 -8.79
N ALA A 169 -11.60 16.29 -8.10
CA ALA A 169 -11.22 16.54 -6.73
C ALA A 169 -9.94 15.81 -6.34
N LYS A 170 -9.21 16.41 -5.40
CA LYS A 170 -8.12 15.80 -4.63
C LYS A 170 -8.39 15.95 -3.14
N GLN A 171 -7.94 14.99 -2.37
CA GLN A 171 -8.11 15.02 -0.91
C GLN A 171 -6.79 14.68 -0.25
N TYR A 172 -6.46 15.41 0.81
CA TYR A 172 -5.29 15.18 1.64
C TYR A 172 -5.68 14.91 3.09
N THR A 173 -4.97 13.99 3.71
CA THR A 173 -4.99 13.76 5.15
C THR A 173 -3.76 14.42 5.74
N LEU A 174 -3.95 15.19 6.81
CA LEU A 174 -2.87 15.89 7.51
C LEU A 174 -2.90 15.49 9.00
N PRO A 175 -1.74 15.20 9.60
CA PRO A 175 -1.67 15.00 11.04
C PRO A 175 -1.94 16.32 11.79
N VAL A 176 -2.59 16.23 12.93
CA VAL A 176 -2.72 17.36 13.86
C VAL A 176 -1.38 17.49 14.59
N GLU A 177 -0.65 18.59 14.32
CA GLU A 177 0.71 18.78 14.81
C GLU A 177 0.80 18.71 16.34
N ALA A 178 -0.14 19.34 17.06
CA ALA A 178 -0.15 19.30 18.52
C ALA A 178 -0.29 17.88 19.09
N ALA A 179 -1.06 17.01 18.44
CA ALA A 179 -1.18 15.60 18.85
C ALA A 179 0.08 14.81 18.53
N LEU A 180 0.69 15.08 17.37
CA LEU A 180 1.94 14.46 16.96
C LEU A 180 3.09 14.81 17.92
N GLU A 181 3.25 16.09 18.27
CA GLU A 181 4.26 16.56 19.20
C GLU A 181 4.05 16.03 20.63
N ALA A 182 2.82 15.95 21.12
CA ALA A 182 2.52 15.37 22.42
C ALA A 182 3.02 13.92 22.51
N VAL A 183 2.76 13.11 21.46
CA VAL A 183 3.22 11.72 21.40
C VAL A 183 4.75 11.65 21.31
N ARG A 184 5.40 12.50 20.51
CA ARG A 184 6.87 12.60 20.40
C ARG A 184 7.55 12.98 21.71
N ASN A 185 6.87 13.78 22.52
CA ASN A 185 7.37 14.13 23.86
C ASN A 185 7.18 13.04 24.92
N GLY A 186 6.69 11.87 24.51
CA GLY A 186 6.51 10.73 25.42
C GLY A 186 5.19 10.76 26.20
N GLU A 187 4.29 11.67 25.86
CA GLU A 187 2.93 11.65 26.37
C GLU A 187 2.15 10.50 25.70
N ASN A 188 1.22 9.92 26.45
CA ASN A 188 0.37 8.84 25.96
C ASN A 188 -1.12 9.26 25.94
N PRO A 189 -1.50 10.28 25.14
CA PRO A 189 -2.87 10.76 25.10
C PRO A 189 -3.81 9.74 24.46
N GLU A 190 -5.04 9.65 24.95
CA GLU A 190 -6.12 9.02 24.20
C GLU A 190 -6.62 10.01 23.13
N LEU A 191 -6.48 9.59 21.86
CA LEU A 191 -6.79 10.45 20.71
C LEU A 191 -7.90 9.83 19.85
N THR A 192 -8.94 10.59 19.62
CA THR A 192 -9.96 10.28 18.60
C THR A 192 -9.41 10.49 17.20
N THR A 193 -10.11 9.98 16.18
CA THR A 193 -9.77 10.20 14.77
C THR A 193 -9.61 11.69 14.45
N ARG A 194 -10.55 12.53 14.90
CA ARG A 194 -10.56 13.99 14.72
C ARG A 194 -9.37 14.68 15.38
N GLN A 195 -8.94 14.20 16.53
CA GLN A 195 -7.78 14.75 17.23
C GLN A 195 -6.45 14.38 16.61
N LYS A 196 -6.42 13.29 15.81
CA LYS A 196 -5.19 12.85 15.13
C LYS A 196 -5.01 13.46 13.75
N HIS A 197 -6.11 13.68 13.02
CA HIS A 197 -6.04 14.08 11.60
C HIS A 197 -7.11 15.10 11.24
N THR A 198 -6.73 16.00 10.33
CA THR A 198 -7.64 16.83 9.57
C THR A 198 -7.68 16.38 8.10
N ARG A 199 -8.64 16.91 7.36
CA ARG A 199 -8.80 16.67 5.92
C ARG A 199 -8.82 17.97 5.15
N GLU A 200 -8.15 18.01 4.01
CA GLU A 200 -8.27 19.08 3.02
C GLU A 200 -8.74 18.51 1.69
N CYS A 201 -9.80 19.10 1.14
CA CYS A 201 -10.35 18.75 -0.15
C CYS A 201 -10.20 19.92 -1.12
N PHE A 202 -9.58 19.69 -2.26
CA PHE A 202 -9.47 20.61 -3.37
C PHE A 202 -10.44 20.14 -4.46
N VAL A 203 -11.45 20.95 -4.73
CA VAL A 203 -12.61 20.56 -5.53
C VAL A 203 -12.78 21.49 -6.71
N VAL A 204 -12.88 20.91 -7.91
CA VAL A 204 -13.30 21.62 -9.11
C VAL A 204 -14.79 21.38 -9.29
N ALA A 205 -15.60 22.41 -9.13
CA ALA A 205 -17.03 22.32 -9.31
C ALA A 205 -17.42 22.57 -10.77
N GLU A 206 -18.56 22.01 -11.19
CA GLU A 206 -19.21 22.37 -12.45
C GLU A 206 -19.73 23.80 -12.43
N GLU A 207 -19.84 24.45 -13.59
CA GLU A 207 -20.38 25.81 -13.68
C GLU A 207 -21.82 25.87 -13.16
N GLY A 208 -22.09 26.80 -12.25
CA GLY A 208 -23.42 26.97 -11.63
C GLY A 208 -23.76 25.95 -10.56
N ALA A 209 -22.81 25.10 -10.11
CA ALA A 209 -23.04 24.16 -9.03
C ALA A 209 -23.25 24.87 -7.68
N ASP A 210 -24.07 24.28 -6.85
CA ASP A 210 -24.29 24.74 -5.46
C ASP A 210 -23.11 24.34 -4.56
N LEU A 211 -22.16 25.25 -4.40
CA LEU A 211 -20.93 25.04 -3.64
C LEU A 211 -21.19 24.73 -2.16
N ALA A 212 -22.18 25.39 -1.56
CA ALA A 212 -22.50 25.18 -0.15
C ALA A 212 -23.04 23.76 0.11
N ARG A 213 -23.89 23.28 -0.81
CA ARG A 213 -24.38 21.90 -0.75
C ARG A 213 -23.26 20.89 -0.93
N ILE A 214 -22.35 21.11 -1.90
CA ILE A 214 -21.20 20.22 -2.14
C ILE A 214 -20.29 20.16 -0.90
N GLU A 215 -19.99 21.29 -0.30
CA GLU A 215 -19.18 21.37 0.91
C GLU A 215 -19.81 20.61 2.09
N GLU A 216 -21.10 20.80 2.33
CA GLU A 216 -21.83 20.09 3.38
C GLU A 216 -21.88 18.59 3.13
N GLU A 217 -22.12 18.17 1.87
CA GLU A 217 -22.16 16.76 1.50
C GLU A 217 -20.81 16.08 1.67
N ILE A 218 -19.70 16.79 1.41
CA ILE A 218 -18.34 16.29 1.69
C ILE A 218 -18.16 16.13 3.20
N LYS A 219 -18.37 17.19 3.98
CA LYS A 219 -18.08 17.21 5.43
C LYS A 219 -18.89 16.18 6.22
N THR A 220 -20.08 15.85 5.76
CA THR A 220 -20.99 14.90 6.42
C THR A 220 -20.97 13.51 5.83
N MET A 221 -20.11 13.24 4.84
CA MET A 221 -20.05 11.93 4.14
C MET A 221 -19.62 10.82 5.09
N PRO A 222 -20.51 9.82 5.35
CA PRO A 222 -20.24 8.73 6.26
C PRO A 222 -19.05 7.87 5.83
N ASN A 223 -18.25 7.44 6.79
CA ASN A 223 -17.04 6.60 6.63
C ASN A 223 -15.87 7.25 5.89
N TYR A 224 -16.03 8.49 5.41
CA TYR A 224 -14.97 9.21 4.69
C TYR A 224 -14.55 10.49 5.41
N PHE A 225 -15.51 11.34 5.79
CA PHE A 225 -15.22 12.70 6.28
C PHE A 225 -15.90 13.05 7.58
N ASP A 226 -16.99 12.40 7.95
CA ASP A 226 -17.83 12.74 9.11
C ASP A 226 -17.12 12.67 10.47
N GLU A 227 -16.04 11.88 10.56
CA GLU A 227 -15.20 11.77 11.76
C GLU A 227 -14.01 12.75 11.77
N TYR A 228 -13.91 13.69 10.81
CA TYR A 228 -12.77 14.58 10.65
C TYR A 228 -13.18 16.04 10.61
N ASP A 229 -12.27 16.95 11.02
CA ASP A 229 -12.35 18.34 10.66
C ASP A 229 -11.88 18.49 9.21
N THR A 230 -12.83 18.85 8.33
CA THR A 230 -12.60 18.90 6.88
C THR A 230 -12.72 20.33 6.37
N THR A 231 -11.67 20.79 5.66
CA THR A 231 -11.69 22.05 4.92
C THR A 231 -11.89 21.75 3.44
N VAL A 232 -12.77 22.49 2.77
CA VAL A 232 -13.03 22.35 1.33
C VAL A 232 -12.61 23.63 0.62
N HIS A 233 -11.75 23.49 -0.39
CA HIS A 233 -11.27 24.56 -1.24
C HIS A 233 -11.84 24.36 -2.63
N PHE A 234 -12.61 25.33 -3.13
CA PHE A 234 -13.05 25.32 -4.53
C PHE A 234 -12.01 26.04 -5.38
N ILE A 235 -11.44 25.32 -6.35
CA ILE A 235 -10.36 25.81 -7.20
C ILE A 235 -10.65 25.52 -8.67
N SER A 236 -9.87 26.12 -9.56
CA SER A 236 -9.95 25.84 -11.00
C SER A 236 -9.31 24.49 -11.35
N GLN A 237 -9.65 23.94 -12.53
CA GLN A 237 -9.00 22.72 -13.06
C GLN A 237 -7.49 22.97 -13.27
N GLU A 238 -7.14 24.17 -13.75
CA GLU A 238 -5.75 24.55 -13.99
C GLU A 238 -4.92 24.54 -12.70
N GLU A 239 -5.46 25.05 -11.59
CA GLU A 239 -4.83 24.99 -10.27
C GLU A 239 -4.71 23.55 -9.77
N LEU A 240 -5.77 22.74 -9.93
CA LEU A 240 -5.74 21.33 -9.53
C LEU A 240 -4.65 20.56 -10.29
N ASP A 241 -4.54 20.78 -11.59
CA ASP A 241 -3.57 20.11 -12.45
C ASP A 241 -2.14 20.57 -12.18
N ARG A 242 -1.94 21.86 -11.88
CA ARG A 242 -0.63 22.44 -11.58
C ARG A 242 -0.13 22.02 -10.19
N ASP A 243 -0.95 22.14 -9.17
CA ASP A 243 -0.52 22.07 -7.77
C ASP A 243 -0.79 20.71 -7.11
N HIS A 244 -1.72 19.92 -7.67
CA HIS A 244 -2.20 18.67 -7.08
C HIS A 244 -2.11 17.44 -8.01
N SER A 245 -1.25 17.50 -9.04
CA SER A 245 -1.09 16.38 -10.00
C SER A 245 -0.40 15.15 -9.41
N GLY A 246 0.43 15.33 -8.39
CA GLY A 246 1.15 14.25 -7.73
C GLY A 246 0.27 13.36 -6.85
N ILE A 247 0.86 12.25 -6.41
CA ILE A 247 0.26 11.32 -5.45
C ILE A 247 1.23 11.14 -4.27
N PRO A 248 1.61 12.22 -3.56
CA PRO A 248 2.45 12.11 -2.38
C PRO A 248 1.70 11.44 -1.24
N HIS A 249 2.43 10.78 -0.36
CA HIS A 249 1.89 10.26 0.88
C HIS A 249 3.01 10.10 1.93
N GLY A 250 2.64 9.55 3.09
CA GLY A 250 3.57 9.24 4.15
C GLY A 250 2.90 9.26 5.51
N GLY A 251 3.71 9.41 6.53
CA GLY A 251 3.23 9.51 7.90
C GLY A 251 4.23 8.95 8.89
N PHE A 252 3.70 8.68 10.09
CA PHE A 252 4.48 8.26 11.25
C PHE A 252 3.81 7.09 11.95
N VAL A 253 4.60 6.11 12.33
CA VAL A 253 4.24 5.12 13.36
C VAL A 253 5.08 5.42 14.57
N ILE A 254 4.42 5.72 15.68
CA ILE A 254 5.10 6.09 16.92
C ILE A 254 4.60 5.17 18.03
N ARG A 255 5.53 4.62 18.80
CA ARG A 255 5.24 3.97 20.05
C ARG A 255 5.86 4.75 21.18
N SER A 256 5.04 5.21 22.10
CA SER A 256 5.47 5.84 23.33
C SER A 256 5.19 4.90 24.50
N GLY A 257 6.19 4.66 25.35
CA GLY A 257 6.05 3.72 26.44
C GLY A 257 7.17 3.81 27.47
N LYS A 258 7.15 2.91 28.43
CA LYS A 258 8.00 2.96 29.60
C LYS A 258 8.71 1.65 29.86
N THR A 259 9.86 1.75 30.53
CA THR A 259 10.62 0.64 31.11
C THR A 259 11.10 0.96 32.52
N GLY A 260 11.69 -0.03 33.19
CA GLY A 260 12.08 0.04 34.57
C GLY A 260 11.07 -0.68 35.45
N TRP A 261 11.48 -1.02 36.67
CA TRP A 261 10.61 -1.76 37.59
C TRP A 261 9.37 -0.96 38.01
N ASN A 262 9.50 0.38 38.08
CA ASN A 262 8.45 1.32 38.46
C ASN A 262 8.10 2.29 37.32
N ASP A 263 8.30 1.88 36.06
CA ASP A 263 8.00 2.71 34.87
C ASP A 263 8.74 4.07 34.84
N GLU A 264 9.96 4.10 35.40
CA GLU A 264 10.73 5.32 35.58
C GLU A 264 11.40 5.85 34.31
N ASN A 265 11.56 5.02 33.26
CA ASN A 265 12.20 5.41 32.02
C ASN A 265 11.18 5.52 30.89
N SER A 266 11.10 6.69 30.27
CA SER A 266 10.24 6.92 29.10
C SER A 266 11.02 6.73 27.79
N HIS A 267 10.38 6.11 26.82
CA HIS A 267 10.95 5.84 25.49
C HIS A 267 9.94 6.15 24.38
N VAL A 268 10.46 6.61 23.26
CA VAL A 268 9.70 6.80 22.04
C VAL A 268 10.44 6.10 20.90
N ILE A 269 9.72 5.26 20.15
CA ILE A 269 10.18 4.67 18.90
C ILE A 269 9.35 5.32 17.78
N GLU A 270 10.01 5.99 16.87
CA GLU A 270 9.35 6.61 15.70
C GLU A 270 9.90 6.04 14.40
N TYR A 271 9.00 5.68 13.50
CA TYR A 271 9.29 5.34 12.12
C TYR A 271 8.49 6.27 11.20
N SER A 272 9.17 6.89 10.26
CA SER A 272 8.62 7.93 9.39
C SER A 272 8.80 7.56 7.92
N LEU A 273 7.80 7.84 7.10
CA LEU A 273 7.86 7.76 5.65
C LEU A 273 7.42 9.09 5.02
N LYS A 274 8.19 9.52 4.01
CA LYS A 274 7.85 10.62 3.12
C LYS A 274 7.96 10.13 1.68
N LEU A 275 6.84 10.04 0.99
CA LEU A 275 6.71 9.43 -0.32
C LEU A 275 6.29 10.49 -1.33
N ASP A 276 7.13 10.73 -2.34
CA ASP A 276 6.76 11.61 -3.46
C ASP A 276 5.74 10.94 -4.39
N SER A 277 5.79 9.59 -4.47
CA SER A 277 4.86 8.78 -5.24
C SER A 277 4.45 7.54 -4.44
N ASN A 278 3.22 7.52 -3.93
CA ASN A 278 2.67 6.37 -3.22
C ASN A 278 2.71 5.08 -4.05
N PRO A 279 2.20 5.04 -5.32
CA PRO A 279 2.19 3.80 -6.07
C PRO A 279 3.60 3.27 -6.39
N GLU A 280 4.58 4.11 -6.67
CA GLU A 280 5.94 3.67 -6.98
C GLU A 280 6.66 3.13 -5.74
N PHE A 281 6.50 3.77 -4.59
CA PHE A 281 7.06 3.26 -3.35
C PHE A 281 6.43 1.92 -2.95
N THR A 282 5.09 1.82 -2.99
CA THR A 282 4.36 0.57 -2.75
C THR A 282 4.87 -0.54 -3.67
N SER A 283 5.09 -0.22 -4.94
CA SER A 283 5.62 -1.17 -5.94
C SER A 283 7.01 -1.68 -5.58
N SER A 284 7.89 -0.80 -5.07
CA SER A 284 9.23 -1.20 -4.62
C SER A 284 9.16 -2.17 -3.45
N VAL A 285 8.24 -1.95 -2.51
CA VAL A 285 7.98 -2.90 -1.42
C VAL A 285 7.48 -4.24 -1.98
N ILE A 286 6.50 -4.22 -2.88
CA ILE A 286 5.93 -5.42 -3.49
C ILE A 286 6.99 -6.26 -4.22
N VAL A 287 7.90 -5.65 -4.98
CA VAL A 287 8.98 -6.36 -5.68
C VAL A 287 9.93 -7.05 -4.68
N ALA A 288 10.24 -6.42 -3.54
CA ALA A 288 11.02 -7.07 -2.50
C ALA A 288 10.30 -8.31 -1.93
N TYR A 289 8.98 -8.23 -1.74
CA TYR A 289 8.18 -9.37 -1.29
C TYR A 289 7.94 -10.42 -2.38
N ALA A 290 7.96 -10.06 -3.65
CA ALA A 290 7.96 -11.02 -4.75
C ALA A 290 9.23 -11.92 -4.72
N ARG A 291 10.39 -11.30 -4.46
CA ARG A 291 11.63 -12.05 -4.18
C ARG A 291 11.47 -13.02 -3.02
N ALA A 292 10.84 -12.56 -1.93
CA ALA A 292 10.59 -13.41 -0.76
C ALA A 292 9.65 -14.57 -1.10
N ALA A 293 8.55 -14.33 -1.80
CA ALA A 293 7.61 -15.38 -2.21
C ALA A 293 8.30 -16.49 -3.03
N TYR A 294 9.13 -16.07 -4.00
CA TYR A 294 9.92 -17.01 -4.78
C TYR A 294 10.85 -17.86 -3.92
N ARG A 295 11.67 -17.22 -3.07
CA ARG A 295 12.66 -17.93 -2.23
C ARG A 295 11.99 -18.87 -1.23
N MET A 296 10.94 -18.42 -0.57
CA MET A 296 10.17 -19.26 0.36
C MET A 296 9.58 -20.48 -0.33
N ASN A 297 9.06 -20.31 -1.54
CA ASN A 297 8.54 -21.44 -2.32
C ASN A 297 9.64 -22.41 -2.76
N GLN A 298 10.83 -21.92 -3.17
CA GLN A 298 11.98 -22.77 -3.48
C GLN A 298 12.46 -23.59 -2.27
N GLU A 299 12.23 -23.14 -1.06
CA GLU A 299 12.49 -23.85 0.18
C GLU A 299 11.34 -24.79 0.60
N GLY A 300 10.33 -24.99 -0.25
CA GLY A 300 9.19 -25.87 -0.01
C GLY A 300 8.08 -25.28 0.85
N GLN A 301 8.14 -23.97 1.16
CA GLN A 301 7.04 -23.30 1.84
C GLN A 301 5.87 -23.09 0.89
N LYS A 302 4.66 -23.08 1.44
CA LYS A 302 3.40 -22.85 0.72
C LYS A 302 2.36 -22.19 1.63
N GLY A 303 1.23 -21.81 1.05
CA GLY A 303 0.13 -21.15 1.77
C GLY A 303 0.26 -19.65 1.75
N CYS A 304 -0.69 -19.00 2.42
CA CYS A 304 -0.72 -17.55 2.53
C CYS A 304 0.24 -17.05 3.62
N LYS A 305 0.85 -15.91 3.34
CA LYS A 305 1.75 -15.19 4.25
C LYS A 305 1.36 -13.72 4.28
N THR A 306 1.79 -13.05 5.33
CA THR A 306 1.77 -11.61 5.46
C THR A 306 3.20 -11.09 5.63
N VAL A 307 3.36 -9.79 5.74
CA VAL A 307 4.67 -9.18 6.05
C VAL A 307 5.26 -9.69 7.38
N PHE A 308 4.45 -10.21 8.29
CA PHE A 308 4.89 -10.74 9.59
C PHE A 308 5.58 -12.10 9.48
N ASP A 309 5.33 -12.85 8.42
CA ASP A 309 5.84 -14.22 8.23
C ASP A 309 7.15 -14.27 7.44
N VAL A 310 7.62 -13.11 6.95
CA VAL A 310 8.78 -13.01 6.06
C VAL A 310 10.01 -12.51 6.82
N ALA A 311 11.03 -13.36 6.93
CA ALA A 311 12.31 -12.93 7.50
C ALA A 311 12.98 -11.87 6.61
N PRO A 312 13.59 -10.80 7.19
CA PRO A 312 14.17 -9.70 6.43
C PRO A 312 15.19 -10.13 5.35
N ALA A 313 15.90 -11.21 5.57
CA ALA A 313 16.89 -11.72 4.63
C ALA A 313 16.28 -12.16 3.28
N TYR A 314 15.01 -12.57 3.25
CA TYR A 314 14.32 -12.91 2.00
C TYR A 314 14.07 -11.71 1.09
N LEU A 315 14.00 -10.49 1.66
CA LEU A 315 13.64 -9.27 0.95
C LEU A 315 14.81 -8.68 0.14
N SER A 316 16.05 -8.98 0.52
CA SER A 316 17.24 -8.37 -0.07
C SER A 316 17.78 -9.17 -1.25
N ALA A 317 18.29 -8.49 -2.28
CA ALA A 317 19.09 -9.11 -3.34
C ALA A 317 20.47 -9.59 -2.88
N LEU A 318 20.97 -9.07 -1.74
CA LEU A 318 22.25 -9.46 -1.14
C LEU A 318 22.17 -10.84 -0.49
N ASP A 319 23.27 -11.57 -0.54
CA ASP A 319 23.37 -12.83 0.20
C ASP A 319 23.55 -12.61 1.72
N GLY A 320 23.45 -13.70 2.51
CA GLY A 320 23.52 -13.60 3.96
C GLY A 320 24.87 -13.13 4.50
N ALA A 321 25.98 -13.34 3.79
CA ALA A 321 27.31 -12.85 4.20
C ALA A 321 27.43 -11.36 3.98
N GLU A 322 26.95 -10.88 2.83
CA GLU A 322 26.89 -9.46 2.49
C GLU A 322 25.96 -8.68 3.41
N LEU A 323 24.79 -9.25 3.75
CA LEU A 323 23.85 -8.64 4.70
C LEU A 323 24.50 -8.43 6.07
N ARG A 324 25.15 -9.46 6.60
CA ARG A 324 25.85 -9.34 7.91
C ARG A 324 26.98 -8.32 7.85
N LYS A 325 27.76 -8.31 6.78
CA LYS A 325 28.86 -7.37 6.61
C LYS A 325 28.40 -5.91 6.51
N LYS A 326 27.24 -5.68 5.88
CA LYS A 326 26.77 -4.33 5.56
C LYS A 326 25.87 -3.71 6.62
N PHE A 327 25.11 -4.53 7.34
CA PHE A 327 24.04 -4.05 8.21
C PHE A 327 24.17 -4.47 9.68
N LEU A 328 25.12 -5.32 10.03
CA LEU A 328 25.51 -5.64 11.41
C LEU A 328 26.91 -5.14 11.73
#